data_78f525fc3a4ad7595799e98793fa879e
#
_entry.id   78f525fc3a4ad7595799e98793fa879e
#
_cell.length_a   1.000
_cell.length_b   1.000
_cell.length_c   1.000
_cell.angle_alpha   90.00
_cell.angle_beta   90.00
_cell.angle_gamma   90.00
#
_symmetry.space_group_name_H-M   'P 1'
#
loop_
_entity.id
_entity.type
_entity.pdbx_description
1 polymer ?
#
loop_
_entity_poly.entity_id
_entity_poly.type
_entity_poly.pdbx_seq_one_letter_code
_entity_poly.pdbx_strand_id
1 'polypeptide(L)'
;MTSVVNEERIPNNVDLAGDKRLQRALEAWQPSFISWWKEMGPVGFQEDDVYLRTAISVQPDGWAHFDYVKMPDYRWGIFLSDAVKDRTIGFGDEMGKPVWQQVPGEHRNALRRLIVTQGDTEPASVEQQRLLGQTCPSVYDLRNLFQVNVEEGRHLWAMVYLLHSYFGRDGREEAEALLARRSGDQDKPRILGAFNEPCTDWLSFFMFTFFTDRDGKFQLLALAESAFDPLSRTTRFMLTEEAHHMFVGETGVMRVVDRTAQQMAEHKASHPDDVRKLGVIDLPTMQRYLNLWYSLSLDLFGGEISSNAAAFFATGLKGRAKEDQYGDHRALDATYGMDVIKDGKIARDEIPLRNAMNEVLRDDYVADCQRGVDKWNRAIAAHGVPFQLTLPSRRFHRHIGLYAGVHADVSGALITKDEFDAQRGAWLPTDADKAFVQSLMQAPIYDPKQMANWIGAPKQGIKGRPVDYEYVRRCEG
;
A
#
# COMPACT_ATOMS: atom_id res chain seq x y z
N MET A 1 8.84 -17.80 -28.13
CA MET A 1 7.83 -16.92 -27.53
C MET A 1 8.42 -15.52 -27.58
N THR A 2 7.92 -14.68 -28.46
CA THR A 2 8.27 -13.26 -28.50
C THR A 2 7.70 -12.63 -27.23
N SER A 3 8.55 -12.17 -26.33
CA SER A 3 8.09 -11.39 -25.16
C SER A 3 7.43 -10.13 -25.70
N VAL A 4 6.19 -9.87 -25.30
CA VAL A 4 5.44 -8.63 -25.59
C VAL A 4 6.27 -7.37 -25.26
N VAL A 5 7.31 -7.53 -24.45
CA VAL A 5 8.21 -6.49 -23.97
C VAL A 5 9.20 -5.99 -25.05
N ASN A 6 9.47 -6.73 -26.12
CA ASN A 6 10.57 -6.40 -27.05
C ASN A 6 10.16 -5.64 -28.32
N GLU A 7 8.86 -5.56 -28.65
CA GLU A 7 8.42 -4.98 -29.93
C GLU A 7 7.80 -3.58 -29.81
N GLU A 8 7.29 -3.18 -28.64
CA GLU A 8 6.69 -1.87 -28.43
C GLU A 8 7.56 -0.98 -27.51
N ARG A 9 7.65 0.32 -27.82
CA ARG A 9 8.36 1.29 -26.98
C ARG A 9 7.81 1.38 -25.56
N ILE A 10 6.47 1.27 -25.43
CA ILE A 10 5.74 1.18 -24.17
C ILE A 10 4.94 -0.12 -24.20
N PRO A 11 5.33 -1.14 -23.44
CA PRO A 11 4.59 -2.40 -23.35
C PRO A 11 3.14 -2.14 -22.91
N ASN A 12 2.15 -2.71 -23.59
CA ASN A 12 0.76 -2.44 -23.26
C ASN A 12 -0.21 -3.47 -23.83
N ASN A 13 -1.43 -3.49 -23.25
CA ASN A 13 -2.58 -4.23 -23.77
C ASN A 13 -3.78 -3.30 -24.08
N VAL A 14 -3.50 -2.01 -24.34
CA VAL A 14 -4.51 -0.96 -24.58
C VAL A 14 -4.49 -0.43 -26.03
N ASP A 15 -3.83 -1.13 -26.94
CA ASP A 15 -3.71 -0.79 -28.37
C ASP A 15 -3.16 0.62 -28.61
N LEU A 16 -2.07 1.00 -27.97
CA LEU A 16 -1.41 2.30 -28.21
C LEU A 16 -1.03 2.52 -29.69
N ALA A 17 -0.74 1.43 -30.42
CA ALA A 17 -0.42 1.48 -31.83
C ALA A 17 -1.58 2.05 -32.67
N GLY A 18 -2.83 1.84 -32.25
CA GLY A 18 -4.04 2.37 -32.85
C GLY A 18 -4.29 3.85 -32.56
N ASP A 19 -3.78 4.41 -31.45
CA ASP A 19 -3.89 5.83 -31.11
C ASP A 19 -2.53 6.54 -31.10
N LYS A 20 -2.10 6.98 -32.28
CA LYS A 20 -0.82 7.68 -32.46
C LYS A 20 -0.69 8.97 -31.66
N ARG A 21 -1.80 9.65 -31.35
CA ARG A 21 -1.77 10.88 -30.53
C ARG A 21 -1.47 10.56 -29.08
N LEU A 22 -2.16 9.58 -28.53
CA LEU A 22 -1.94 9.11 -27.16
C LEU A 22 -0.53 8.52 -27.01
N GLN A 23 -0.11 7.65 -27.95
CA GLN A 23 1.23 7.08 -27.96
C GLN A 23 2.30 8.15 -27.84
N ARG A 24 2.26 9.19 -28.73
CA ARG A 24 3.22 10.29 -28.68
C ARG A 24 3.18 11.08 -27.38
N ALA A 25 2.01 11.26 -26.78
CA ALA A 25 1.88 11.97 -25.51
C ALA A 25 2.53 11.20 -24.35
N LEU A 26 2.36 9.89 -24.32
CA LEU A 26 2.98 9.01 -23.31
C LEU A 26 4.50 8.87 -23.55
N GLU A 27 4.92 8.75 -24.83
CA GLU A 27 6.35 8.75 -25.18
C GLU A 27 7.04 10.07 -24.82
N ALA A 28 6.32 11.20 -24.85
CA ALA A 28 6.84 12.50 -24.41
C ALA A 28 6.94 12.62 -22.89
N TRP A 29 6.07 11.94 -22.13
CA TRP A 29 6.10 11.90 -20.66
C TRP A 29 7.13 10.90 -20.10
N GLN A 30 7.42 9.83 -20.83
CA GLN A 30 8.34 8.77 -20.38
C GLN A 30 9.71 9.28 -19.91
N PRO A 31 10.39 10.23 -20.57
CA PRO A 31 11.66 10.77 -20.08
C PRO A 31 11.57 11.41 -18.69
N SER A 32 10.47 12.13 -18.38
CA SER A 32 10.23 12.70 -17.04
C SER A 32 10.14 11.59 -15.99
N PHE A 33 9.39 10.53 -16.29
CA PHE A 33 9.30 9.35 -15.40
C PHE A 33 10.66 8.66 -15.20
N ILE A 34 11.42 8.43 -16.26
CA ILE A 34 12.75 7.78 -16.16
C ILE A 34 13.72 8.64 -15.35
N SER A 35 13.69 9.97 -15.55
CA SER A 35 14.50 10.90 -14.74
C SER A 35 14.12 10.83 -13.27
N TRP A 36 12.82 10.87 -12.97
CA TRP A 36 12.30 10.72 -11.61
C TRP A 36 12.68 9.36 -10.99
N TRP A 37 12.56 8.26 -11.75
CA TRP A 37 12.93 6.93 -11.26
C TRP A 37 14.41 6.82 -10.92
N LYS A 38 15.30 7.41 -11.75
CA LYS A 38 16.73 7.45 -11.46
C LYS A 38 17.07 8.24 -10.21
N GLU A 39 16.33 9.30 -9.94
CA GLU A 39 16.51 10.15 -8.77
C GLU A 39 15.86 9.57 -7.52
N MET A 40 14.61 9.10 -7.62
CA MET A 40 13.74 8.77 -6.50
C MET A 40 13.44 7.26 -6.37
N GLY A 41 13.82 6.46 -7.33
CA GLY A 41 13.69 5.01 -7.28
C GLY A 41 14.63 4.35 -6.26
N PRO A 42 14.43 3.04 -5.99
CA PRO A 42 15.21 2.33 -4.99
C PRO A 42 16.70 2.31 -5.35
N VAL A 43 17.54 2.78 -4.45
CA VAL A 43 19.00 2.78 -4.63
C VAL A 43 19.49 1.34 -4.75
N GLY A 44 20.39 1.09 -5.71
CA GLY A 44 20.90 -0.23 -6.05
C GLY A 44 20.15 -0.92 -7.19
N PHE A 45 18.89 -0.53 -7.49
CA PHE A 45 18.14 -1.13 -8.59
C PHE A 45 18.82 -0.99 -9.96
N GLN A 46 19.57 0.09 -10.17
CA GLN A 46 20.27 0.38 -11.42
C GLN A 46 21.67 -0.24 -11.48
N GLU A 47 22.22 -0.62 -10.35
CA GLU A 47 23.59 -1.13 -10.18
C GLU A 47 23.61 -2.62 -9.90
N ASP A 48 22.58 -3.11 -9.19
CA ASP A 48 22.44 -4.50 -8.82
C ASP A 48 21.58 -5.27 -9.84
N ASP A 49 22.16 -6.28 -10.45
CA ASP A 49 21.43 -7.20 -11.29
C ASP A 49 20.66 -8.18 -10.40
N VAL A 50 19.35 -8.00 -10.28
CA VAL A 50 18.49 -8.82 -9.43
C VAL A 50 17.42 -9.51 -10.27
N TYR A 51 17.17 -10.78 -9.97
CA TYR A 51 16.17 -11.58 -10.65
C TYR A 51 14.78 -11.21 -10.13
N LEU A 52 13.98 -10.52 -10.94
CA LEU A 52 12.62 -10.14 -10.60
C LEU A 52 11.60 -11.10 -11.21
N ARG A 53 10.53 -11.36 -10.46
CA ARG A 53 9.35 -12.07 -10.88
C ARG A 53 8.16 -11.09 -10.91
N THR A 54 7.61 -10.85 -12.08
CA THR A 54 6.54 -9.86 -12.25
C THR A 54 5.36 -10.41 -13.06
N ALA A 55 4.21 -9.74 -13.01
CA ALA A 55 2.99 -10.18 -13.70
C ALA A 55 2.98 -9.86 -15.21
N ILE A 56 3.95 -9.11 -15.72
CA ILE A 56 3.92 -8.59 -17.10
C ILE A 56 4.34 -9.61 -18.15
N SER A 57 5.37 -10.41 -17.92
CA SER A 57 5.73 -11.42 -18.89
C SER A 57 5.01 -12.72 -18.57
N VAL A 58 4.06 -13.03 -19.43
CA VAL A 58 3.04 -14.03 -19.17
C VAL A 58 3.60 -15.42 -19.39
N GLN A 59 3.96 -16.10 -18.32
CA GLN A 59 3.93 -17.55 -18.28
C GLN A 59 2.50 -18.02 -17.97
N PRO A 60 2.12 -19.26 -18.29
CA PRO A 60 0.77 -19.76 -18.05
C PRO A 60 0.28 -19.68 -16.60
N ASP A 61 1.19 -19.53 -15.64
CA ASP A 61 0.89 -19.34 -14.22
C ASP A 61 0.67 -17.86 -13.83
N GLY A 62 0.72 -16.95 -14.80
CA GLY A 62 0.47 -15.51 -14.59
C GLY A 62 1.67 -14.73 -14.05
N TRP A 63 2.88 -15.30 -14.01
CA TRP A 63 4.09 -14.64 -13.56
C TRP A 63 5.14 -14.53 -14.67
N ALA A 64 5.77 -13.36 -14.70
CA ALA A 64 6.91 -13.12 -15.57
C ALA A 64 8.20 -13.67 -14.96
N HIS A 65 9.00 -14.28 -15.83
CA HIS A 65 10.34 -14.71 -15.49
C HIS A 65 11.33 -13.88 -16.31
N PHE A 66 12.19 -13.15 -15.63
CA PHE A 66 13.35 -12.51 -16.21
C PHE A 66 14.59 -13.27 -15.72
N ASP A 67 15.60 -13.41 -16.55
CA ASP A 67 16.89 -13.95 -16.10
C ASP A 67 17.46 -13.05 -15.01
N TYR A 68 17.40 -11.74 -15.24
CA TYR A 68 17.59 -10.69 -14.26
C TYR A 68 17.02 -9.39 -14.83
N VAL A 69 16.82 -8.39 -13.95
CA VAL A 69 16.36 -7.06 -14.36
C VAL A 69 17.36 -6.03 -13.85
N LYS A 70 17.82 -5.21 -14.78
CA LYS A 70 18.72 -4.08 -14.50
C LYS A 70 18.21 -2.83 -15.19
N MET A 71 18.22 -1.69 -14.51
CA MET A 71 17.95 -0.43 -15.17
C MET A 71 19.12 -0.01 -16.07
N PRO A 72 18.86 0.57 -17.24
CA PRO A 72 17.58 1.01 -17.81
C PRO A 72 16.85 -0.04 -18.65
N ASP A 73 17.19 -1.30 -18.55
CA ASP A 73 16.64 -2.35 -19.43
C ASP A 73 15.19 -2.72 -19.06
N TYR A 74 14.78 -2.48 -17.81
CA TYR A 74 13.41 -2.69 -17.39
C TYR A 74 12.48 -1.65 -18.03
N ARG A 75 11.32 -2.10 -18.52
CA ARG A 75 10.32 -1.25 -19.16
C ARG A 75 8.98 -1.36 -18.47
N TRP A 76 8.51 -0.23 -17.97
CA TRP A 76 7.15 -0.13 -17.45
C TRP A 76 6.15 -0.08 -18.60
N GLY A 77 5.00 -0.70 -18.37
CA GLY A 77 3.94 -0.79 -19.35
C GLY A 77 2.57 -0.47 -18.77
N ILE A 78 1.58 -0.45 -19.66
CA ILE A 78 0.18 -0.14 -19.34
C ILE A 78 -0.64 -1.40 -19.55
N PHE A 79 -1.16 -1.94 -18.45
CA PHE A 79 -1.94 -3.17 -18.47
C PHE A 79 -3.23 -3.00 -17.69
N LEU A 80 -4.33 -3.39 -18.31
CA LEU A 80 -5.67 -3.41 -17.75
C LEU A 80 -6.19 -4.84 -17.79
N SER A 81 -7.06 -5.18 -16.84
CA SER A 81 -7.80 -6.44 -16.90
C SER A 81 -8.71 -6.48 -18.12
N ASP A 82 -9.05 -7.68 -18.57
CA ASP A 82 -9.95 -7.87 -19.72
C ASP A 82 -11.29 -7.19 -19.51
N ALA A 83 -11.87 -6.67 -20.60
CA ALA A 83 -13.20 -6.10 -20.58
C ALA A 83 -14.24 -7.21 -20.34
N VAL A 84 -15.16 -6.97 -19.44
CA VAL A 84 -16.32 -7.85 -19.23
C VAL A 84 -17.41 -7.44 -20.22
N LYS A 85 -17.81 -8.37 -21.09
CA LYS A 85 -18.86 -8.12 -22.08
C LYS A 85 -20.17 -7.77 -21.37
N ASP A 86 -20.86 -6.77 -21.88
CA ASP A 86 -22.19 -6.33 -21.41
C ASP A 86 -22.21 -5.98 -19.91
N ARG A 87 -21.08 -5.54 -19.35
CA ARG A 87 -21.00 -5.09 -17.96
C ARG A 87 -21.93 -3.91 -17.71
N THR A 88 -22.68 -3.98 -16.62
CA THR A 88 -23.55 -2.90 -16.16
C THR A 88 -23.03 -2.31 -14.84
N ILE A 89 -23.49 -1.10 -14.53
CA ILE A 89 -23.23 -0.43 -13.26
C ILE A 89 -23.90 -1.20 -12.14
N GLY A 90 -23.15 -1.62 -11.12
CA GLY A 90 -23.62 -2.53 -10.08
C GLY A 90 -24.29 -1.82 -8.89
N PHE A 91 -24.22 -0.48 -8.80
CA PHE A 91 -24.68 0.27 -7.62
C PHE A 91 -25.02 1.72 -7.98
N GLY A 92 -25.62 2.45 -7.02
CA GLY A 92 -25.96 3.86 -7.15
C GLY A 92 -27.18 4.11 -8.02
N ASP A 93 -27.41 5.40 -8.35
CA ASP A 93 -28.62 5.85 -9.06
C ASP A 93 -28.70 5.31 -10.48
N GLU A 94 -27.56 5.05 -11.11
CA GLU A 94 -27.45 4.55 -12.48
C GLU A 94 -27.34 3.01 -12.57
N MET A 95 -27.59 2.29 -11.47
CA MET A 95 -27.53 0.83 -11.43
C MET A 95 -28.32 0.17 -12.55
N GLY A 96 -27.69 -0.80 -13.23
CA GLY A 96 -28.26 -1.55 -14.35
C GLY A 96 -28.04 -0.92 -15.72
N LYS A 97 -27.59 0.34 -15.80
CA LYS A 97 -27.18 0.96 -17.07
C LYS A 97 -25.81 0.43 -17.51
N PRO A 98 -25.47 0.50 -18.82
CA PRO A 98 -24.14 0.14 -19.30
C PRO A 98 -23.05 0.98 -18.64
N VAL A 99 -21.90 0.37 -18.38
CA VAL A 99 -20.72 1.10 -17.86
C VAL A 99 -20.19 2.10 -18.88
N TRP A 100 -19.51 3.11 -18.42
CA TRP A 100 -18.98 4.19 -19.25
C TRP A 100 -17.59 3.83 -19.81
N GLN A 101 -17.48 3.91 -21.13
CA GLN A 101 -16.19 3.80 -21.82
C GLN A 101 -15.52 5.17 -22.02
N GLN A 102 -16.27 6.27 -21.82
CA GLN A 102 -15.81 7.65 -21.88
C GLN A 102 -16.21 8.36 -20.58
N VAL A 103 -15.48 9.40 -20.22
CA VAL A 103 -15.77 10.20 -19.03
C VAL A 103 -17.01 11.06 -19.25
N PRO A 104 -18.12 10.86 -18.52
CA PRO A 104 -19.24 11.76 -18.56
C PRO A 104 -18.85 13.16 -18.12
N GLY A 105 -19.38 14.19 -18.79
CA GLY A 105 -19.00 15.59 -18.54
C GLY A 105 -19.24 16.02 -17.10
N GLU A 106 -20.38 15.64 -16.53
CA GLU A 106 -20.80 15.92 -15.16
C GLU A 106 -19.90 15.27 -14.09
N HIS A 107 -19.25 14.15 -14.41
CA HIS A 107 -18.38 13.43 -13.47
C HIS A 107 -16.88 13.68 -13.71
N ARG A 108 -16.54 14.49 -14.73
CA ARG A 108 -15.16 14.70 -15.15
C ARG A 108 -14.22 15.12 -14.02
N ASN A 109 -14.60 16.10 -13.23
CA ASN A 109 -13.76 16.61 -12.13
C ASN A 109 -13.65 15.61 -10.98
N ALA A 110 -14.72 14.90 -10.67
CA ALA A 110 -14.74 13.88 -9.62
C ALA A 110 -13.85 12.68 -9.98
N LEU A 111 -13.97 12.17 -11.21
CA LEU A 111 -13.13 11.08 -11.72
C LEU A 111 -11.65 11.48 -11.78
N ARG A 112 -11.35 12.69 -12.31
CA ARG A 112 -9.96 13.18 -12.34
C ARG A 112 -9.35 13.19 -10.95
N ARG A 113 -10.08 13.72 -9.95
CA ARG A 113 -9.62 13.76 -8.56
C ARG A 113 -9.38 12.36 -8.00
N LEU A 114 -10.28 11.40 -8.24
CA LEU A 114 -10.10 10.02 -7.80
C LEU A 114 -8.83 9.40 -8.40
N ILE A 115 -8.64 9.56 -9.71
CA ILE A 115 -7.47 9.03 -10.43
C ILE A 115 -6.17 9.70 -9.95
N VAL A 116 -6.17 11.01 -9.75
CA VAL A 116 -5.00 11.74 -9.25
C VAL A 116 -4.66 11.34 -7.82
N THR A 117 -5.67 11.20 -6.94
CA THR A 117 -5.43 10.79 -5.56
C THR A 117 -4.84 9.37 -5.49
N GLN A 118 -5.38 8.44 -6.28
CA GLN A 118 -4.81 7.09 -6.37
C GLN A 118 -3.41 7.13 -7.02
N GLY A 119 -3.25 7.85 -8.12
CA GLY A 119 -1.96 7.93 -8.82
C GLY A 119 -0.85 8.62 -8.02
N ASP A 120 -1.17 9.41 -6.99
CA ASP A 120 -0.19 10.05 -6.12
C ASP A 120 0.40 9.09 -5.06
N THR A 121 -0.30 8.01 -4.75
CA THR A 121 0.17 7.00 -3.79
C THR A 121 1.32 6.17 -4.34
N GLU A 122 1.33 5.91 -5.63
CA GLU A 122 2.28 5.01 -6.30
C GLU A 122 3.74 5.54 -6.25
N PRO A 123 4.04 6.76 -6.72
CA PRO A 123 5.40 7.29 -6.61
C PRO A 123 5.79 7.57 -5.15
N ALA A 124 4.82 7.80 -4.27
CA ALA A 124 5.07 8.04 -2.86
C ALA A 124 5.67 6.82 -2.18
N SER A 125 5.11 5.62 -2.41
CA SER A 125 5.64 4.35 -1.89
C SER A 125 7.10 4.16 -2.31
N VAL A 126 7.42 4.38 -3.58
CA VAL A 126 8.78 4.25 -4.11
C VAL A 126 9.75 5.20 -3.41
N GLU A 127 9.37 6.48 -3.27
CA GLU A 127 10.21 7.50 -2.62
C GLU A 127 10.50 7.20 -1.15
N GLN A 128 9.47 6.80 -0.39
CA GLN A 128 9.61 6.47 1.03
C GLN A 128 10.58 5.31 1.25
N GLN A 129 10.65 4.37 0.32
CA GLN A 129 11.43 3.14 0.41
C GLN A 129 12.81 3.24 -0.26
N ARG A 130 13.14 4.39 -0.83
CA ARG A 130 14.28 4.61 -1.73
C ARG A 130 15.62 4.09 -1.21
N LEU A 131 15.93 4.29 0.08
CA LEU A 131 17.25 3.98 0.66
C LEU A 131 17.36 2.55 1.22
N LEU A 132 16.27 1.81 1.32
CA LEU A 132 16.24 0.52 2.03
C LEU A 132 17.14 -0.55 1.40
N GLY A 133 17.40 -0.48 0.08
CA GLY A 133 18.31 -1.40 -0.58
C GLY A 133 19.72 -1.39 -0.01
N GLN A 134 20.16 -0.25 0.56
CA GLN A 134 21.47 -0.09 1.16
C GLN A 134 21.66 -0.85 2.50
N THR A 135 20.59 -1.36 3.07
CA THR A 135 20.56 -2.06 4.35
C THR A 135 19.75 -3.34 4.31
N CYS A 136 19.59 -3.93 3.11
CA CYS A 136 18.73 -5.09 2.96
C CYS A 136 19.20 -6.27 3.85
N PRO A 137 18.26 -6.91 4.59
CA PRO A 137 18.60 -8.00 5.49
C PRO A 137 18.94 -9.30 4.78
N SER A 138 18.65 -9.39 3.48
CA SER A 138 19.02 -10.50 2.62
C SER A 138 18.74 -10.16 1.15
N VAL A 139 19.30 -10.93 0.22
CA VAL A 139 18.97 -10.81 -1.22
C VAL A 139 17.49 -11.10 -1.48
N TYR A 140 16.88 -12.00 -0.71
CA TYR A 140 15.44 -12.25 -0.78
C TYR A 140 14.61 -10.98 -0.51
N ASP A 141 14.97 -10.23 0.52
CA ASP A 141 14.26 -9.00 0.87
C ASP A 141 14.56 -7.87 -0.13
N LEU A 142 15.81 -7.76 -0.61
CA LEU A 142 16.17 -6.80 -1.67
C LEU A 142 15.34 -7.03 -2.93
N ARG A 143 15.20 -8.27 -3.37
CA ARG A 143 14.37 -8.62 -4.51
C ARG A 143 12.90 -8.22 -4.28
N ASN A 144 12.36 -8.49 -3.09
CA ASN A 144 10.98 -8.11 -2.76
C ASN A 144 10.80 -6.59 -2.78
N LEU A 145 11.75 -5.83 -2.24
CA LEU A 145 11.75 -4.36 -2.32
C LEU A 145 11.71 -3.88 -3.77
N PHE A 146 12.60 -4.39 -4.61
CA PHE A 146 12.67 -3.99 -6.02
C PHE A 146 11.41 -4.36 -6.78
N GLN A 147 10.83 -5.54 -6.51
CA GLN A 147 9.59 -5.96 -7.16
C GLN A 147 8.40 -5.09 -6.75
N VAL A 148 8.20 -4.82 -5.46
CA VAL A 148 7.16 -3.89 -4.98
C VAL A 148 7.30 -2.55 -5.69
N ASN A 149 8.48 -1.95 -5.66
CA ASN A 149 8.70 -0.63 -6.26
C ASN A 149 8.50 -0.60 -7.79
N VAL A 150 8.87 -1.66 -8.51
CA VAL A 150 8.61 -1.78 -9.95
C VAL A 150 7.12 -1.87 -10.23
N GLU A 151 6.37 -2.58 -9.41
CA GLU A 151 4.93 -2.74 -9.54
C GLU A 151 4.20 -1.44 -9.22
N GLU A 152 4.64 -0.67 -8.21
CA GLU A 152 4.17 0.70 -7.95
C GLU A 152 4.43 1.64 -9.15
N GLY A 153 5.60 1.52 -9.77
CA GLY A 153 5.89 2.25 -11.02
C GLY A 153 4.91 1.90 -12.15
N ARG A 154 4.45 0.65 -12.27
CA ARG A 154 3.42 0.26 -13.25
C ARG A 154 2.04 0.79 -12.90
N HIS A 155 1.69 0.81 -11.62
CA HIS A 155 0.45 1.40 -11.14
C HIS A 155 0.39 2.88 -11.53
N LEU A 156 1.48 3.63 -11.31
CA LEU A 156 1.59 5.01 -11.77
C LEU A 156 1.39 5.14 -13.28
N TRP A 157 2.03 4.29 -14.09
CA TRP A 157 1.87 4.31 -15.55
C TRP A 157 0.42 4.08 -15.98
N ALA A 158 -0.30 3.18 -15.31
CA ALA A 158 -1.70 2.92 -15.58
C ALA A 158 -2.60 4.12 -15.25
N MET A 159 -2.35 4.81 -14.12
CA MET A 159 -3.07 6.05 -13.77
C MET A 159 -2.75 7.19 -14.74
N VAL A 160 -1.50 7.35 -15.14
CA VAL A 160 -1.08 8.35 -16.14
C VAL A 160 -1.71 8.05 -17.50
N TYR A 161 -1.83 6.79 -17.90
CA TYR A 161 -2.58 6.41 -19.09
C TYR A 161 -4.03 6.91 -19.04
N LEU A 162 -4.74 6.70 -17.92
CA LEU A 162 -6.11 7.21 -17.76
C LEU A 162 -6.17 8.74 -17.87
N LEU A 163 -5.24 9.44 -17.24
CA LEU A 163 -5.14 10.90 -17.29
C LEU A 163 -4.92 11.41 -18.72
N HIS A 164 -3.99 10.83 -19.45
CA HIS A 164 -3.69 11.22 -20.84
C HIS A 164 -4.83 10.88 -21.81
N SER A 165 -5.45 9.70 -21.64
CA SER A 165 -6.51 9.21 -22.55
C SER A 165 -7.79 10.01 -22.42
N TYR A 166 -8.18 10.38 -21.20
CA TYR A 166 -9.55 10.83 -20.93
C TYR A 166 -9.66 12.29 -20.48
N PHE A 167 -8.55 12.94 -20.07
CA PHE A 167 -8.59 14.29 -19.50
C PHE A 167 -7.84 15.35 -20.31
N GLY A 168 -7.25 14.96 -21.41
CA GLY A 168 -6.61 15.90 -22.35
C GLY A 168 -5.46 16.68 -21.73
N ARG A 169 -5.50 18.01 -21.85
CA ARG A 169 -4.45 18.88 -21.30
C ARG A 169 -4.37 18.81 -19.79
N ASP A 170 -5.51 18.88 -19.11
CA ASP A 170 -5.58 18.81 -17.64
C ASP A 170 -4.96 17.52 -17.12
N GLY A 171 -5.23 16.38 -17.79
CA GLY A 171 -4.66 15.09 -17.41
C GLY A 171 -3.14 15.04 -17.58
N ARG A 172 -2.59 15.68 -18.61
CA ARG A 172 -1.13 15.77 -18.78
C ARG A 172 -0.47 16.64 -17.71
N GLU A 173 -1.08 17.75 -17.34
CA GLU A 173 -0.60 18.62 -16.25
C GLU A 173 -0.62 17.88 -14.90
N GLU A 174 -1.66 17.10 -14.64
CA GLU A 174 -1.73 16.24 -13.44
C GLU A 174 -0.64 15.15 -13.44
N ALA A 175 -0.39 14.49 -14.57
CA ALA A 175 0.65 13.47 -14.69
C ALA A 175 2.06 14.02 -14.38
N GLU A 176 2.38 15.24 -14.83
CA GLU A 176 3.62 15.92 -14.44
C GLU A 176 3.62 16.29 -12.94
N ALA A 177 2.47 16.72 -12.40
CA ALA A 177 2.35 17.08 -11.00
C ALA A 177 2.56 15.87 -10.07
N LEU A 178 2.19 14.64 -10.48
CA LEU A 178 2.47 13.41 -9.73
C LEU A 178 3.98 13.18 -9.52
N LEU A 179 4.79 13.50 -10.54
CA LEU A 179 6.25 13.40 -10.44
C LEU A 179 6.90 14.60 -9.74
N ALA A 180 6.19 15.73 -9.64
CA ALA A 180 6.71 16.94 -9.01
C ALA A 180 6.51 16.98 -7.49
N ARG A 181 5.53 16.22 -6.95
CA ARG A 181 5.35 16.07 -5.50
C ARG A 181 6.46 15.19 -4.94
N ARG A 182 6.76 15.39 -3.65
CA ARG A 182 7.76 14.61 -2.91
C ARG A 182 7.21 14.22 -1.55
N SER A 183 7.50 13.00 -1.13
CA SER A 183 7.18 12.51 0.21
C SER A 183 7.90 13.37 1.26
N GLY A 184 7.13 13.96 2.19
CA GLY A 184 7.65 14.81 3.26
C GLY A 184 8.14 16.19 2.84
N ASP A 185 7.98 16.61 1.58
CA ASP A 185 8.33 17.95 1.12
C ASP A 185 7.39 19.01 1.73
N GLN A 186 7.94 20.18 2.06
CA GLN A 186 7.16 21.25 2.69
C GLN A 186 6.28 22.02 1.70
N ASP A 187 6.74 22.17 0.46
CA ASP A 187 6.07 22.98 -0.56
C ASP A 187 5.13 22.12 -1.43
N LYS A 188 5.54 20.91 -1.74
CA LYS A 188 4.82 19.97 -2.60
C LYS A 188 4.74 18.57 -1.99
N PRO A 189 4.09 18.43 -0.83
CA PRO A 189 3.94 17.11 -0.19
C PRO A 189 3.03 16.19 -1.01
N ARG A 190 3.06 14.91 -0.71
CA ARG A 190 2.07 13.96 -1.18
C ARG A 190 0.68 14.29 -0.66
N ILE A 191 -0.34 14.00 -1.44
CA ILE A 191 -1.74 14.38 -1.15
C ILE A 191 -2.23 13.76 0.16
N LEU A 192 -1.90 12.50 0.40
CA LEU A 192 -2.34 11.78 1.60
C LEU A 192 -1.23 11.74 2.65
N GLY A 193 -1.58 12.03 3.91
CA GLY A 193 -0.63 12.26 4.99
C GLY A 193 0.32 11.11 5.28
N ALA A 194 -0.18 9.86 5.26
CA ALA A 194 0.63 8.66 5.50
C ALA A 194 1.83 8.52 4.54
N PHE A 195 1.68 9.02 3.32
CA PHE A 195 2.73 9.00 2.31
C PHE A 195 3.80 10.09 2.48
N ASN A 196 3.69 10.90 3.52
CA ASN A 196 4.72 11.86 3.93
C ASN A 196 5.50 11.39 5.18
N GLU A 197 5.11 10.29 5.81
CA GLU A 197 5.86 9.70 6.92
C GLU A 197 7.12 8.99 6.39
N PRO A 198 8.32 9.24 6.96
CA PRO A 198 9.53 8.59 6.51
C PRO A 198 9.53 7.07 6.78
N CYS A 199 9.87 6.28 5.77
CA CYS A 199 10.10 4.83 5.88
C CYS A 199 11.61 4.56 5.85
N THR A 200 12.29 4.72 6.99
CA THR A 200 13.76 4.77 7.07
C THR A 200 14.41 3.45 7.45
N ASP A 201 13.63 2.42 7.73
CA ASP A 201 14.12 1.11 8.18
C ASP A 201 13.20 -0.02 7.68
N TRP A 202 13.71 -1.24 7.71
CA TRP A 202 13.00 -2.42 7.21
C TRP A 202 11.79 -2.83 8.07
N LEU A 203 11.75 -2.49 9.35
CA LEU A 203 10.55 -2.71 10.16
C LEU A 203 9.42 -1.79 9.70
N SER A 204 9.75 -0.51 9.45
CA SER A 204 8.81 0.45 8.83
C SER A 204 8.32 -0.04 7.48
N PHE A 205 9.21 -0.56 6.61
CA PHE A 205 8.84 -1.11 5.31
C PHE A 205 7.82 -2.26 5.43
N PHE A 206 8.09 -3.23 6.30
CA PHE A 206 7.17 -4.35 6.47
C PHE A 206 5.83 -3.91 7.10
N MET A 207 5.85 -2.95 8.03
CA MET A 207 4.62 -2.38 8.60
C MET A 207 3.85 -1.55 7.57
N PHE A 208 4.55 -0.75 6.75
CA PHE A 208 3.97 0.02 5.66
C PHE A 208 3.27 -0.92 4.66
N THR A 209 4.00 -1.88 4.08
CA THR A 209 3.43 -2.83 3.12
C THR A 209 2.34 -3.72 3.72
N PHE A 210 2.34 -3.94 5.04
CA PHE A 210 1.25 -4.63 5.70
C PHE A 210 0.01 -3.75 5.91
N PHE A 211 0.16 -2.52 6.41
CA PHE A 211 -0.97 -1.66 6.78
C PHE A 211 -1.39 -0.73 5.64
N THR A 212 -0.46 -0.07 4.98
CA THR A 212 -0.75 0.96 3.96
C THR A 212 -1.17 0.32 2.64
N ASP A 213 -0.44 -0.68 2.13
CA ASP A 213 -0.85 -1.39 0.90
C ASP A 213 -2.14 -2.20 1.12
N ARG A 214 -2.40 -2.64 2.37
CA ARG A 214 -3.69 -3.26 2.70
C ARG A 214 -4.85 -2.28 2.64
N ASP A 215 -4.68 -1.00 3.03
CA ASP A 215 -5.67 0.03 2.73
C ASP A 215 -5.83 0.17 1.23
N GLY A 216 -4.74 0.27 0.48
CA GLY A 216 -4.72 0.31 -0.99
C GLY A 216 -5.59 -0.78 -1.61
N LYS A 217 -5.49 -2.02 -1.13
CA LYS A 217 -6.35 -3.13 -1.57
C LYS A 217 -7.84 -2.79 -1.45
N PHE A 218 -8.30 -2.23 -0.33
CA PHE A 218 -9.72 -1.91 -0.14
C PHE A 218 -10.16 -0.72 -0.99
N GLN A 219 -9.27 0.27 -1.18
CA GLN A 219 -9.51 1.38 -2.10
C GLN A 219 -9.63 0.89 -3.54
N LEU A 220 -8.71 0.06 -4.00
CA LEU A 220 -8.72 -0.52 -5.34
C LEU A 220 -9.94 -1.44 -5.56
N LEU A 221 -10.34 -2.24 -4.56
CA LEU A 221 -11.57 -3.05 -4.64
C LEU A 221 -12.81 -2.17 -4.81
N ALA A 222 -12.89 -1.04 -4.10
CA ALA A 222 -14.00 -0.10 -4.25
C ALA A 222 -14.00 0.62 -5.60
N LEU A 223 -12.83 0.95 -6.15
CA LEU A 223 -12.66 1.54 -7.48
C LEU A 223 -12.88 0.51 -8.60
N ALA A 224 -12.63 -0.77 -8.35
CA ALA A 224 -12.91 -1.85 -9.29
C ALA A 224 -14.40 -2.00 -9.60
N GLU A 225 -15.27 -1.49 -8.74
CA GLU A 225 -16.73 -1.43 -8.96
C GLU A 225 -17.15 -0.22 -9.81
N SER A 226 -16.26 0.74 -10.09
CA SER A 226 -16.56 1.98 -10.79
C SER A 226 -17.35 1.76 -12.09
N ALA A 227 -18.33 2.63 -12.31
CA ALA A 227 -19.07 2.74 -13.57
C ALA A 227 -18.16 3.16 -14.74
N PHE A 228 -17.04 3.83 -14.47
CA PHE A 228 -16.05 4.15 -15.47
C PHE A 228 -15.16 2.92 -15.73
N ASP A 229 -15.48 2.16 -16.78
CA ASP A 229 -14.90 0.85 -17.07
C ASP A 229 -13.37 0.86 -17.20
N PRO A 230 -12.73 1.86 -17.84
CA PRO A 230 -11.27 1.92 -17.88
C PRO A 230 -10.63 1.98 -16.48
N LEU A 231 -11.18 2.75 -15.54
CA LEU A 231 -10.69 2.80 -14.15
C LEU A 231 -10.92 1.45 -13.44
N SER A 232 -12.10 0.87 -13.57
CA SER A 232 -12.41 -0.46 -13.01
C SER A 232 -11.41 -1.53 -13.46
N ARG A 233 -11.10 -1.58 -14.76
CA ARG A 233 -10.16 -2.55 -15.32
C ARG A 233 -8.71 -2.30 -14.89
N THR A 234 -8.32 -1.03 -14.80
CA THR A 234 -7.00 -0.64 -14.29
C THR A 234 -6.80 -1.13 -12.86
N THR A 235 -7.74 -0.82 -11.97
CA THR A 235 -7.62 -1.19 -10.55
C THR A 235 -7.74 -2.70 -10.34
N ARG A 236 -8.51 -3.41 -11.14
CA ARG A 236 -8.54 -4.89 -11.13
C ARG A 236 -7.19 -5.51 -11.49
N PHE A 237 -6.46 -4.92 -12.44
CA PHE A 237 -5.12 -5.39 -12.76
C PHE A 237 -4.15 -5.11 -11.62
N MET A 238 -4.16 -3.91 -11.03
CA MET A 238 -3.33 -3.55 -9.89
C MET A 238 -3.53 -4.52 -8.72
N LEU A 239 -4.76 -4.91 -8.42
CA LEU A 239 -5.07 -5.88 -7.35
C LEU A 239 -4.37 -7.23 -7.51
N THR A 240 -3.96 -7.63 -8.70
CA THR A 240 -3.20 -8.88 -8.93
C THR A 240 -1.78 -8.76 -8.36
N GLU A 241 -1.21 -7.56 -8.34
CA GLU A 241 0.13 -7.25 -7.86
C GLU A 241 0.12 -6.93 -6.36
N GLU A 242 -0.89 -6.21 -5.87
CA GLU A 242 -1.09 -5.92 -4.46
C GLU A 242 -1.07 -7.16 -3.55
N ALA A 243 -1.47 -8.32 -4.06
CA ALA A 243 -1.40 -9.56 -3.33
C ALA A 243 0.05 -9.93 -2.92
N HIS A 244 1.04 -9.55 -3.74
CA HIS A 244 2.45 -9.74 -3.43
C HIS A 244 2.94 -8.73 -2.39
N HIS A 245 2.55 -7.46 -2.51
CA HIS A 245 2.91 -6.41 -1.55
C HIS A 245 2.45 -6.80 -0.14
N MET A 246 1.17 -7.13 0.02
CA MET A 246 0.62 -7.57 1.30
C MET A 246 1.31 -8.84 1.85
N PHE A 247 1.70 -9.77 0.97
CA PHE A 247 2.46 -10.95 1.37
C PHE A 247 3.84 -10.57 1.92
N VAL A 248 4.54 -9.64 1.27
CA VAL A 248 5.85 -9.14 1.72
C VAL A 248 5.74 -8.51 3.11
N GLY A 249 4.76 -7.63 3.33
CA GLY A 249 4.54 -7.00 4.63
C GLY A 249 4.19 -8.00 5.73
N GLU A 250 3.16 -8.82 5.51
CA GLU A 250 2.69 -9.80 6.51
C GLU A 250 3.77 -10.80 6.91
N THR A 251 4.49 -11.36 5.92
CA THR A 251 5.54 -12.33 6.19
C THR A 251 6.82 -11.70 6.70
N GLY A 252 7.11 -10.47 6.30
CA GLY A 252 8.24 -9.69 6.83
C GLY A 252 8.10 -9.47 8.33
N VAL A 253 6.98 -8.90 8.78
CA VAL A 253 6.70 -8.74 10.22
C VAL A 253 6.70 -10.09 10.94
N MET A 254 6.06 -11.12 10.36
CA MET A 254 6.05 -12.48 10.94
C MET A 254 7.46 -12.99 11.20
N ARG A 255 8.39 -12.81 10.27
CA ARG A 255 9.78 -13.28 10.38
C ARG A 255 10.56 -12.53 11.46
N VAL A 256 10.30 -11.23 11.62
CA VAL A 256 10.90 -10.42 12.69
C VAL A 256 10.36 -10.86 14.05
N VAL A 257 9.05 -10.98 14.18
CA VAL A 257 8.36 -11.41 15.42
C VAL A 257 8.80 -12.81 15.85
N ASP A 258 8.79 -13.78 14.92
CA ASP A 258 9.18 -15.18 15.16
C ASP A 258 10.66 -15.25 15.63
N ARG A 259 11.55 -14.51 14.97
CA ARG A 259 12.98 -14.45 15.35
C ARG A 259 13.18 -13.88 16.74
N THR A 260 12.49 -12.80 17.07
CA THR A 260 12.58 -12.19 18.40
C THR A 260 12.05 -13.13 19.47
N ALA A 261 10.87 -13.74 19.27
CA ALA A 261 10.29 -14.67 20.23
C ALA A 261 11.17 -15.92 20.44
N GLN A 262 11.78 -16.43 19.36
CA GLN A 262 12.77 -17.52 19.44
C GLN A 262 13.94 -17.12 20.33
N GLN A 263 14.56 -15.95 20.10
CA GLN A 263 15.72 -15.49 20.91
C GLN A 263 15.33 -15.24 22.36
N MET A 264 14.15 -14.68 22.61
CA MET A 264 13.65 -14.50 23.98
C MET A 264 13.53 -15.84 24.72
N ALA A 265 13.00 -16.88 24.06
CA ALA A 265 12.85 -18.21 24.66
C ALA A 265 14.18 -18.90 24.88
N GLU A 266 15.10 -18.89 23.89
CA GLU A 266 16.41 -19.54 23.96
C GLU A 266 17.28 -18.93 25.07
N HIS A 267 17.27 -17.61 25.24
CA HIS A 267 18.08 -16.88 26.21
C HIS A 267 17.35 -16.52 27.52
N LYS A 268 16.05 -16.89 27.62
CA LYS A 268 15.18 -16.55 28.76
C LYS A 268 15.15 -15.04 29.05
N ALA A 269 15.26 -14.23 27.99
CA ALA A 269 15.23 -12.79 28.07
C ALA A 269 13.77 -12.30 27.97
N SER A 270 13.35 -11.44 28.91
CA SER A 270 11.98 -10.87 28.92
C SER A 270 11.98 -9.34 28.96
N HIS A 271 13.04 -8.74 29.53
CA HIS A 271 13.17 -7.29 29.57
C HIS A 271 13.63 -6.75 28.21
N PRO A 272 13.03 -5.66 27.68
CA PRO A 272 13.36 -5.12 26.36
C PRO A 272 14.87 -4.89 26.15
N ASP A 273 15.58 -4.31 27.15
CA ASP A 273 17.00 -4.04 27.03
C ASP A 273 17.85 -5.31 26.90
N ASP A 274 17.44 -6.42 27.53
CA ASP A 274 18.14 -7.69 27.41
C ASP A 274 17.84 -8.35 26.06
N VAL A 275 16.62 -8.21 25.55
CA VAL A 275 16.26 -8.65 24.20
C VAL A 275 17.05 -7.89 23.14
N ARG A 276 17.20 -6.57 23.28
CA ARG A 276 18.01 -5.72 22.38
C ARG A 276 19.47 -6.14 22.32
N LYS A 277 20.05 -6.56 23.44
CA LYS A 277 21.44 -7.08 23.50
C LYS A 277 21.65 -8.35 22.68
N LEU A 278 20.59 -9.09 22.37
CA LEU A 278 20.64 -10.27 21.50
C LEU A 278 20.69 -9.90 19.99
N GLY A 279 20.64 -8.62 19.66
CA GLY A 279 20.66 -8.12 18.29
C GLY A 279 19.34 -8.37 17.54
N VAL A 280 18.22 -8.37 18.25
CA VAL A 280 16.85 -8.47 17.69
C VAL A 280 16.00 -7.31 18.18
N ILE A 281 14.88 -7.03 17.47
CA ILE A 281 13.97 -5.94 17.81
C ILE A 281 13.01 -6.42 18.90
N ASP A 282 12.96 -5.73 20.04
CA ASP A 282 12.05 -6.10 21.12
C ASP A 282 10.57 -5.91 20.76
N LEU A 283 9.69 -6.74 21.31
CA LEU A 283 8.28 -6.73 21.01
C LEU A 283 7.54 -5.42 21.36
N PRO A 284 7.87 -4.73 22.48
CA PRO A 284 7.32 -3.40 22.75
C PRO A 284 7.66 -2.35 21.67
N THR A 285 8.86 -2.40 21.11
CA THR A 285 9.22 -1.54 19.95
C THR A 285 8.37 -1.88 18.73
N MET A 286 8.20 -3.16 18.40
CA MET A 286 7.31 -3.57 17.31
C MET A 286 5.86 -3.11 17.53
N GLN A 287 5.36 -3.16 18.77
CA GLN A 287 4.03 -2.65 19.11
C GLN A 287 3.90 -1.14 18.80
N ARG A 288 4.93 -0.34 19.13
CA ARG A 288 4.92 1.10 18.82
C ARG A 288 4.92 1.38 17.33
N TYR A 289 5.71 0.64 16.54
CA TYR A 289 5.69 0.72 15.07
C TYR A 289 4.34 0.31 14.48
N LEU A 290 3.75 -0.76 15.01
CA LEU A 290 2.39 -1.20 14.65
C LEU A 290 1.37 -0.07 14.89
N ASN A 291 1.40 0.54 16.07
CA ASN A 291 0.50 1.62 16.44
C ASN A 291 0.61 2.82 15.47
N LEU A 292 1.85 3.18 15.09
CA LEU A 292 2.11 4.28 14.15
C LEU A 292 1.52 3.96 12.77
N TRP A 293 1.96 2.90 12.14
CA TRP A 293 1.59 2.58 10.76
C TRP A 293 0.10 2.25 10.60
N TYR A 294 -0.48 1.56 11.57
CA TYR A 294 -1.92 1.32 11.58
C TYR A 294 -2.73 2.61 11.69
N SER A 295 -2.39 3.52 12.59
CA SER A 295 -3.14 4.77 12.77
C SER A 295 -3.03 5.68 11.54
N LEU A 296 -1.85 5.78 10.93
CA LEU A 296 -1.65 6.52 9.67
C LEU A 296 -2.46 5.94 8.52
N SER A 297 -2.53 4.61 8.43
CA SER A 297 -3.30 3.94 7.37
C SER A 297 -4.81 4.10 7.55
N LEU A 298 -5.31 4.22 8.78
CA LEU A 298 -6.74 4.54 9.01
C LEU A 298 -7.14 5.91 8.42
N ASP A 299 -6.22 6.86 8.35
CA ASP A 299 -6.48 8.18 7.79
C ASP A 299 -6.64 8.19 6.26
N LEU A 300 -6.13 7.16 5.57
CA LEU A 300 -6.23 7.02 4.11
C LEU A 300 -7.66 6.80 3.61
N PHE A 301 -8.54 6.27 4.47
CA PHE A 301 -9.98 6.15 4.14
C PHE A 301 -10.70 7.50 4.08
N GLY A 302 -10.11 8.57 4.60
CA GLY A 302 -10.74 9.88 4.75
C GLY A 302 -11.60 9.98 6.01
N GLY A 303 -12.43 11.04 6.10
CA GLY A 303 -13.28 11.25 7.25
C GLY A 303 -14.37 10.18 7.39
N GLU A 304 -14.75 9.90 8.63
CA GLU A 304 -15.76 8.91 9.01
C GLU A 304 -17.14 9.25 8.41
N ILE A 305 -17.49 10.52 8.40
CA ILE A 305 -18.73 11.04 7.78
C ILE A 305 -18.33 11.86 6.55
N SER A 306 -18.74 11.41 5.36
CA SER A 306 -18.30 12.00 4.11
C SER A 306 -19.43 12.16 3.09
N SER A 307 -19.74 13.41 2.75
CA SER A 307 -20.66 13.74 1.65
C SER A 307 -20.04 13.38 0.28
N ASN A 308 -18.72 13.45 0.13
CA ASN A 308 -18.05 13.03 -1.09
C ASN A 308 -18.17 11.51 -1.30
N ALA A 309 -18.00 10.70 -0.25
CA ALA A 309 -18.20 9.26 -0.33
C ALA A 309 -19.64 8.91 -0.71
N ALA A 310 -20.63 9.61 -0.11
CA ALA A 310 -22.03 9.46 -0.48
C ALA A 310 -22.27 9.81 -1.95
N ALA A 311 -21.72 10.91 -2.46
CA ALA A 311 -21.85 11.33 -3.84
C ALA A 311 -21.17 10.34 -4.80
N PHE A 312 -19.98 9.85 -4.49
CA PHE A 312 -19.27 8.87 -5.31
C PHE A 312 -20.04 7.56 -5.42
N PHE A 313 -20.66 7.09 -4.34
CA PHE A 313 -21.51 5.92 -4.38
C PHE A 313 -22.76 6.16 -5.23
N ALA A 314 -23.50 7.23 -4.95
CA ALA A 314 -24.74 7.56 -5.68
C ALA A 314 -24.52 7.67 -7.19
N THR A 315 -23.39 8.24 -7.60
CA THR A 315 -23.07 8.43 -9.02
C THR A 315 -22.38 7.24 -9.69
N GLY A 316 -22.14 6.13 -8.97
CA GLY A 316 -21.47 4.96 -9.53
C GLY A 316 -19.94 5.09 -9.69
N LEU A 317 -19.31 6.12 -9.11
CA LEU A 317 -17.87 6.36 -9.26
C LEU A 317 -17.01 5.46 -8.39
N LYS A 318 -17.43 5.20 -7.15
CA LYS A 318 -16.74 4.35 -6.20
C LYS A 318 -17.76 3.59 -5.36
N GLY A 319 -17.73 2.25 -5.43
CA GLY A 319 -18.59 1.36 -4.67
C GLY A 319 -18.00 0.95 -3.33
N ARG A 320 -18.59 -0.07 -2.71
CA ARG A 320 -17.99 -0.80 -1.60
C ARG A 320 -17.07 -1.90 -2.14
N ALA A 321 -16.09 -2.28 -1.37
CA ALA A 321 -15.32 -3.49 -1.70
C ALA A 321 -16.27 -4.69 -1.79
N LYS A 322 -16.25 -5.41 -2.91
CA LYS A 322 -17.14 -6.56 -3.16
C LYS A 322 -18.63 -6.17 -3.06
N GLU A 323 -19.03 -5.23 -3.85
CA GLU A 323 -20.39 -4.67 -3.86
C GLU A 323 -21.49 -5.74 -4.00
N ASP A 324 -21.22 -6.85 -4.70
CA ASP A 324 -22.10 -8.01 -4.90
C ASP A 324 -22.48 -8.73 -3.59
N GLN A 325 -21.77 -8.51 -2.49
CA GLN A 325 -22.09 -9.09 -1.18
C GLN A 325 -23.16 -8.32 -0.40
N TYR A 326 -23.61 -7.18 -0.92
CA TYR A 326 -24.63 -6.33 -0.30
C TYR A 326 -25.94 -6.40 -1.06
N GLY A 327 -27.08 -6.22 -0.36
CA GLY A 327 -28.41 -6.28 -0.98
C GLY A 327 -29.03 -4.90 -1.23
N ASP A 328 -28.40 -3.81 -0.81
CA ASP A 328 -28.93 -2.45 -0.80
C ASP A 328 -28.24 -1.51 -1.81
N HIS A 329 -27.92 -2.02 -2.99
CA HIS A 329 -27.10 -1.36 -4.02
C HIS A 329 -27.58 0.01 -4.49
N ARG A 330 -28.85 0.37 -4.28
CA ARG A 330 -29.42 1.65 -4.71
C ARG A 330 -29.67 2.61 -3.55
N ALA A 331 -30.31 2.09 -2.54
CA ALA A 331 -31.04 2.96 -1.63
C ALA A 331 -30.15 3.51 -0.50
N LEU A 332 -29.25 2.71 0.05
CA LEU A 332 -28.49 3.06 1.24
C LEU A 332 -29.35 3.85 2.28
N ASP A 333 -30.63 3.45 2.42
CA ASP A 333 -31.55 4.05 3.38
C ASP A 333 -31.27 3.60 4.80
N ALA A 334 -30.43 2.58 4.96
CA ALA A 334 -29.97 2.10 6.25
C ALA A 334 -29.10 3.15 6.96
N THR A 335 -28.99 2.99 8.25
CA THR A 335 -28.06 3.75 9.08
C THR A 335 -26.86 2.90 9.47
N TYR A 336 -25.76 3.58 9.79
CA TYR A 336 -24.54 3.01 10.32
C TYR A 336 -24.29 3.58 11.72
N GLY A 337 -24.37 2.70 12.72
CA GLY A 337 -24.13 3.09 14.10
C GLY A 337 -22.65 3.26 14.38
N MET A 338 -22.20 4.45 14.75
CA MET A 338 -20.79 4.72 15.06
C MET A 338 -20.62 5.66 16.25
N ASP A 339 -19.41 5.66 16.80
CA ASP A 339 -19.03 6.62 17.83
C ASP A 339 -18.67 7.96 17.19
N VAL A 340 -19.22 9.02 17.73
CA VAL A 340 -18.94 10.41 17.34
C VAL A 340 -18.50 11.21 18.56
N ILE A 341 -17.90 12.38 18.31
CA ILE A 341 -17.56 13.32 19.38
C ILE A 341 -18.67 14.37 19.49
N LYS A 342 -19.36 14.40 20.61
CA LYS A 342 -20.35 15.43 20.96
C LYS A 342 -19.97 16.09 22.30
N ASP A 343 -19.84 17.39 22.32
CA ASP A 343 -19.45 18.15 23.50
C ASP A 343 -18.20 17.59 24.23
N GLY A 344 -17.19 17.19 23.44
CA GLY A 344 -15.94 16.63 23.97
C GLY A 344 -16.06 15.22 24.56
N LYS A 345 -17.18 14.53 24.32
CA LYS A 345 -17.43 13.16 24.80
C LYS A 345 -17.75 12.21 23.65
N ILE A 346 -17.44 10.95 23.85
CA ILE A 346 -17.85 9.88 22.93
C ILE A 346 -19.36 9.65 23.12
N ALA A 347 -20.09 9.69 22.03
CA ALA A 347 -21.51 9.36 21.97
C ALA A 347 -21.78 8.41 20.80
N ARG A 348 -22.70 7.48 20.94
CA ARG A 348 -23.19 6.65 19.84
C ARG A 348 -24.17 7.43 19.00
N ASP A 349 -24.03 7.40 17.69
CA ASP A 349 -24.93 8.05 16.74
C ASP A 349 -25.21 7.16 15.54
N GLU A 350 -26.37 7.40 14.91
CA GLU A 350 -26.80 6.70 13.70
C GLU A 350 -26.60 7.63 12.49
N ILE A 351 -25.66 7.28 11.64
CA ILE A 351 -25.28 8.06 10.46
C ILE A 351 -25.91 7.42 9.22
N PRO A 352 -26.47 8.18 8.27
CA PRO A 352 -26.90 7.60 7.00
C PRO A 352 -25.77 6.79 6.37
N LEU A 353 -26.05 5.53 6.02
CA LEU A 353 -25.03 4.59 5.54
C LEU A 353 -24.21 5.14 4.38
N ARG A 354 -24.86 5.88 3.45
CA ARG A 354 -24.18 6.55 2.33
C ARG A 354 -23.07 7.50 2.77
N ASN A 355 -23.23 8.16 3.91
CA ASN A 355 -22.24 9.08 4.46
C ASN A 355 -21.14 8.36 5.27
N ALA A 356 -21.40 7.13 5.68
CA ALA A 356 -20.48 6.28 6.43
C ALA A 356 -19.71 5.28 5.55
N MET A 357 -19.71 5.45 4.22
CA MET A 357 -19.08 4.50 3.29
C MET A 357 -17.59 4.28 3.54
N ASN A 358 -16.87 5.31 4.03
CA ASN A 358 -15.48 5.16 4.42
C ASN A 358 -15.33 4.24 5.65
N GLU A 359 -16.30 4.27 6.59
CA GLU A 359 -16.30 3.37 7.75
C GLU A 359 -16.59 1.92 7.35
N VAL A 360 -17.46 1.69 6.37
CA VAL A 360 -17.72 0.35 5.85
C VAL A 360 -16.43 -0.27 5.29
N LEU A 361 -15.66 0.48 4.50
CA LEU A 361 -14.36 0.02 4.00
C LEU A 361 -13.35 -0.18 5.14
N ARG A 362 -13.34 0.72 6.12
CA ARG A 362 -12.45 0.68 7.28
C ARG A 362 -12.76 -0.54 8.18
N ASP A 363 -14.03 -0.95 8.31
CA ASP A 363 -14.42 -2.16 9.04
C ASP A 363 -13.77 -3.41 8.45
N ASP A 364 -13.89 -3.59 7.14
CA ASP A 364 -13.28 -4.71 6.43
C ASP A 364 -11.76 -4.71 6.53
N TYR A 365 -11.16 -3.53 6.40
CA TYR A 365 -9.72 -3.33 6.56
C TYR A 365 -9.25 -3.72 7.97
N VAL A 366 -9.90 -3.21 9.02
CA VAL A 366 -9.53 -3.50 10.41
C VAL A 366 -9.66 -4.98 10.72
N ALA A 367 -10.73 -5.63 10.25
CA ALA A 367 -10.90 -7.08 10.40
C ALA A 367 -9.78 -7.86 9.68
N ASP A 368 -9.32 -7.38 8.51
CA ASP A 368 -8.21 -8.00 7.78
C ASP A 368 -6.87 -7.79 8.49
N CYS A 369 -6.60 -6.60 9.03
CA CYS A 369 -5.44 -6.31 9.87
C CYS A 369 -5.39 -7.19 11.11
N GLN A 370 -6.53 -7.35 11.80
CA GLN A 370 -6.61 -8.21 13.00
C GLN A 370 -6.21 -9.65 12.69
N ARG A 371 -6.65 -10.20 11.55
CA ARG A 371 -6.23 -11.56 11.14
C ARG A 371 -4.71 -11.71 11.00
N GLY A 372 -4.02 -10.68 10.50
CA GLY A 372 -2.55 -10.68 10.42
C GLY A 372 -1.91 -10.61 11.80
N VAL A 373 -2.38 -9.72 12.67
CA VAL A 373 -1.91 -9.61 14.07
C VAL A 373 -2.11 -10.92 14.82
N ASP A 374 -3.25 -11.59 14.63
CA ASP A 374 -3.50 -12.90 15.23
C ASP A 374 -2.51 -13.99 14.77
N LYS A 375 -2.06 -13.92 13.50
CA LYS A 375 -1.00 -14.81 13.00
C LYS A 375 0.33 -14.54 13.70
N TRP A 376 0.71 -13.27 13.86
CA TRP A 376 1.92 -12.87 14.56
C TRP A 376 1.87 -13.30 16.04
N ASN A 377 0.75 -13.12 16.70
CA ASN A 377 0.54 -13.56 18.08
C ASN A 377 0.65 -15.08 18.25
N ARG A 378 0.19 -15.85 17.27
CA ARG A 378 0.39 -17.31 17.29
C ARG A 378 1.88 -17.68 17.18
N ALA A 379 2.67 -16.93 16.39
CA ALA A 379 4.12 -17.16 16.31
C ALA A 379 4.82 -16.84 17.64
N ILE A 380 4.46 -15.74 18.30
CA ILE A 380 4.97 -15.38 19.65
C ILE A 380 4.62 -16.50 20.65
N ALA A 381 3.37 -16.91 20.70
CA ALA A 381 2.88 -17.94 21.63
C ALA A 381 3.53 -19.31 21.40
N ALA A 382 3.89 -19.65 20.16
CA ALA A 382 4.58 -20.90 19.82
C ALA A 382 5.95 -21.04 20.50
N HIS A 383 6.59 -19.92 20.87
CA HIS A 383 7.83 -19.90 21.65
C HIS A 383 7.60 -19.75 23.16
N GLY A 384 6.35 -19.76 23.64
CA GLY A 384 6.02 -19.62 25.05
C GLY A 384 6.24 -18.20 25.61
N VAL A 385 6.34 -17.18 24.75
CA VAL A 385 6.54 -15.79 25.18
C VAL A 385 5.18 -15.18 25.55
N PRO A 386 5.01 -14.64 26.78
CA PRO A 386 3.73 -14.09 27.25
C PRO A 386 3.56 -12.61 26.79
N PHE A 387 3.55 -12.39 25.50
CA PHE A 387 3.33 -11.07 24.90
C PHE A 387 2.32 -11.19 23.75
N GLN A 388 1.51 -10.15 23.58
CA GLN A 388 0.56 -10.06 22.47
C GLN A 388 0.63 -8.66 21.84
N LEU A 389 0.76 -8.63 20.53
CA LEU A 389 0.55 -7.43 19.73
C LEU A 389 -0.95 -7.15 19.64
N THR A 390 -1.33 -5.87 19.68
CA THR A 390 -2.73 -5.44 19.61
C THR A 390 -2.87 -4.27 18.66
N LEU A 391 -3.97 -4.22 17.92
CA LEU A 391 -4.33 -3.01 17.17
C LEU A 391 -4.81 -1.95 18.17
N PRO A 392 -4.33 -0.70 18.07
CA PRO A 392 -4.87 0.37 18.91
C PRO A 392 -6.29 0.73 18.47
N SER A 393 -7.00 1.46 19.30
CA SER A 393 -8.31 2.00 18.96
C SER A 393 -8.28 2.82 17.67
N ARG A 394 -9.37 2.79 16.90
CA ARG A 394 -9.53 3.63 15.70
C ARG A 394 -9.50 5.13 15.98
N ARG A 395 -9.59 5.55 17.22
CA ARG A 395 -9.49 6.96 17.65
C ARG A 395 -8.05 7.39 17.93
N PHE A 396 -7.16 6.42 18.13
CA PHE A 396 -5.77 6.69 18.49
C PHE A 396 -5.02 7.35 17.35
N HIS A 397 -4.33 8.47 17.64
CA HIS A 397 -3.38 9.14 16.77
C HIS A 397 -3.91 9.45 15.35
N ARG A 398 -5.12 10.06 15.29
CA ARG A 398 -5.79 10.39 14.02
C ARG A 398 -5.55 11.84 13.62
N HIS A 399 -5.39 12.07 12.32
CA HIS A 399 -5.16 13.40 11.74
C HIS A 399 -6.29 13.83 10.79
N ILE A 400 -7.19 12.91 10.42
CA ILE A 400 -8.30 13.14 9.50
C ILE A 400 -9.62 12.78 10.17
N GLY A 401 -10.71 13.45 9.79
CA GLY A 401 -12.07 13.09 10.14
C GLY A 401 -12.49 13.56 11.55
N LEU A 402 -13.42 12.84 12.16
CA LEU A 402 -14.04 13.18 13.44
C LEU A 402 -13.06 13.19 14.62
N TYR A 403 -11.99 12.41 14.50
CA TYR A 403 -11.00 12.26 15.57
C TYR A 403 -9.77 13.14 15.35
N ALA A 404 -9.71 13.92 14.26
CA ALA A 404 -8.66 14.90 14.04
C ALA A 404 -8.64 15.96 15.14
N GLY A 405 -7.46 16.18 15.75
CA GLY A 405 -7.31 17.13 16.86
C GLY A 405 -7.86 16.64 18.20
N VAL A 406 -8.38 15.42 18.27
CA VAL A 406 -8.78 14.74 19.50
C VAL A 406 -7.66 13.82 19.96
N HIS A 407 -7.32 13.85 21.25
CA HIS A 407 -6.33 12.96 21.81
C HIS A 407 -7.01 11.77 22.49
N ALA A 408 -6.62 10.58 22.08
CA ALA A 408 -7.09 9.32 22.68
C ALA A 408 -5.87 8.43 22.98
N ASP A 409 -5.95 7.66 24.04
CA ASP A 409 -4.98 6.62 24.32
C ASP A 409 -5.17 5.40 23.38
N VAL A 410 -4.31 4.39 23.50
CA VAL A 410 -4.38 3.19 22.65
C VAL A 410 -5.66 2.37 22.87
N SER A 411 -6.35 2.53 24.00
CA SER A 411 -7.66 1.91 24.26
C SER A 411 -8.82 2.68 23.63
N GLY A 412 -8.57 3.96 23.24
CA GLY A 412 -9.55 4.89 22.69
C GLY A 412 -10.24 5.75 23.74
N ALA A 413 -9.78 5.76 24.99
CA ALA A 413 -10.24 6.71 25.99
C ALA A 413 -9.74 8.13 25.64
N LEU A 414 -10.63 9.12 25.73
CA LEU A 414 -10.26 10.51 25.48
C LEU A 414 -9.41 11.03 26.63
N ILE A 415 -8.32 11.67 26.29
CA ILE A 415 -7.35 12.26 27.21
C ILE A 415 -7.00 13.68 26.76
N THR A 416 -6.36 14.43 27.64
CA THR A 416 -5.85 15.76 27.28
C THR A 416 -4.62 15.66 26.37
N LYS A 417 -4.29 16.77 25.70
CA LYS A 417 -3.05 16.85 24.92
C LYS A 417 -1.81 16.60 25.78
N ASP A 418 -1.78 17.17 26.97
CA ASP A 418 -0.63 17.04 27.89
C ASP A 418 -0.44 15.59 28.36
N GLU A 419 -1.55 14.87 28.63
CA GLU A 419 -1.50 13.45 28.96
C GLU A 419 -1.00 12.61 27.77
N PHE A 420 -1.49 12.93 26.54
CA PHE A 420 -1.02 12.26 25.33
C PHE A 420 0.47 12.48 25.11
N ASP A 421 0.94 13.73 25.21
CA ASP A 421 2.35 14.07 25.01
C ASP A 421 3.25 13.40 26.05
N ALA A 422 2.82 13.29 27.30
CA ALA A 422 3.53 12.61 28.38
C ALA A 422 3.65 11.08 28.13
N GLN A 423 2.65 10.47 27.50
CA GLN A 423 2.59 9.02 27.25
C GLN A 423 3.01 8.63 25.82
N ARG A 424 3.23 9.59 24.95
CA ARG A 424 3.47 9.37 23.51
C ARG A 424 4.58 8.34 23.26
N GLY A 425 5.68 8.41 24.01
CA GLY A 425 6.82 7.49 23.90
C GLY A 425 6.54 6.05 24.33
N ALA A 426 5.45 5.82 25.09
CA ALA A 426 4.98 4.48 25.41
C ALA A 426 4.17 3.86 24.26
N TRP A 427 3.55 4.69 23.40
CA TRP A 427 2.63 4.25 22.36
C TRP A 427 3.15 4.36 20.94
N LEU A 428 4.05 5.30 20.66
CA LEU A 428 4.61 5.56 19.33
C LEU A 428 6.14 5.42 19.34
N PRO A 429 6.77 5.08 18.20
CA PRO A 429 8.23 4.97 18.14
C PRO A 429 8.92 6.25 18.57
N THR A 430 9.85 6.14 19.51
CA THR A 430 10.74 7.22 19.93
C THR A 430 11.94 7.30 18.98
N ASP A 431 12.66 8.42 19.03
CA ASP A 431 13.94 8.55 18.29
C ASP A 431 14.95 7.50 18.74
N ALA A 432 14.94 7.13 20.03
CA ALA A 432 15.77 6.05 20.55
C ALA A 432 15.39 4.67 19.98
N ASP A 433 14.10 4.40 19.79
CA ASP A 433 13.64 3.17 19.14
C ASP A 433 14.07 3.14 17.68
N LYS A 434 13.85 4.24 16.94
CA LYS A 434 14.25 4.36 15.53
C LYS A 434 15.76 4.19 15.38
N ALA A 435 16.56 4.87 16.22
CA ALA A 435 18.01 4.74 16.21
C ALA A 435 18.47 3.31 16.54
N PHE A 436 17.83 2.65 17.49
CA PHE A 436 18.11 1.25 17.81
C PHE A 436 17.80 0.33 16.62
N VAL A 437 16.61 0.42 16.04
CA VAL A 437 16.22 -0.39 14.87
C VAL A 437 17.20 -0.19 13.72
N GLN A 438 17.53 1.06 13.39
CA GLN A 438 18.50 1.39 12.35
C GLN A 438 19.91 0.86 12.67
N SER A 439 20.30 0.80 13.96
CA SER A 439 21.60 0.26 14.35
C SER A 439 21.79 -1.22 14.03
N LEU A 440 20.70 -1.96 13.87
CA LEU A 440 20.71 -3.37 13.42
C LEU A 440 20.85 -3.52 11.90
N MET A 441 20.66 -2.43 11.15
CA MET A 441 20.53 -2.39 9.69
C MET A 441 21.65 -1.54 9.08
N GLN A 442 22.90 -1.99 9.22
CA GLN A 442 24.07 -1.14 8.88
C GLN A 442 24.66 -1.40 7.51
N ALA A 443 24.48 -2.60 6.96
CA ALA A 443 25.01 -2.98 5.67
C ALA A 443 24.13 -4.01 4.98
N PRO A 444 24.08 -4.00 3.65
CA PRO A 444 23.32 -4.99 2.91
C PRO A 444 23.96 -6.37 3.00
N ILE A 445 23.13 -7.42 3.06
CA ILE A 445 23.56 -8.81 3.01
C ILE A 445 23.23 -9.36 1.64
N TYR A 446 24.25 -9.59 0.82
CA TYR A 446 24.14 -10.10 -0.55
C TYR A 446 24.46 -11.60 -0.69
N ASP A 447 24.99 -12.23 0.36
CA ASP A 447 25.17 -13.69 0.35
C ASP A 447 23.78 -14.36 0.38
N PRO A 448 23.38 -15.14 -0.66
CA PRO A 448 22.05 -15.74 -0.74
C PRO A 448 21.78 -16.77 0.38
N LYS A 449 22.81 -17.20 1.12
CA LYS A 449 22.70 -18.13 2.24
C LYS A 449 22.64 -17.44 3.60
N GLN A 450 22.81 -16.13 3.62
CA GLN A 450 22.85 -15.35 4.86
C GLN A 450 21.63 -14.44 4.99
N MET A 451 21.31 -14.13 6.24
CA MET A 451 20.26 -13.24 6.62
C MET A 451 20.66 -12.47 7.87
N ALA A 452 20.20 -11.24 8.02
CA ALA A 452 20.46 -10.44 9.20
C ALA A 452 19.93 -11.13 10.47
N ASN A 453 20.63 -10.97 11.59
CA ASN A 453 20.31 -11.67 12.84
C ASN A 453 18.91 -11.34 13.40
N TRP A 454 18.43 -10.13 13.11
CA TRP A 454 17.15 -9.62 13.63
C TRP A 454 15.90 -10.13 12.89
N ILE A 455 16.05 -10.90 11.81
CA ILE A 455 14.95 -11.44 10.99
C ILE A 455 15.17 -12.92 10.71
N GLY A 456 14.09 -13.70 10.69
CA GLY A 456 14.12 -15.12 10.34
C GLY A 456 14.06 -15.37 8.83
N ALA A 457 14.47 -16.56 8.42
CA ALA A 457 14.37 -17.00 7.04
C ALA A 457 12.90 -17.15 6.60
N PRO A 458 12.55 -16.92 5.32
CA PRO A 458 11.21 -17.18 4.82
C PRO A 458 10.91 -18.68 4.85
N LYS A 459 9.75 -19.05 5.41
CA LYS A 459 9.30 -20.45 5.53
C LYS A 459 8.46 -20.91 4.35
N GLN A 460 7.70 -19.99 3.77
CA GLN A 460 6.78 -20.26 2.66
C GLN A 460 6.73 -19.06 1.71
N GLY A 461 6.51 -19.35 0.42
CA GLY A 461 6.19 -18.35 -0.58
C GLY A 461 4.70 -17.98 -0.58
N ILE A 462 4.30 -17.11 -1.49
CA ILE A 462 2.92 -16.65 -1.65
C ILE A 462 1.95 -17.83 -1.84
N LYS A 463 0.79 -17.78 -1.20
CA LYS A 463 -0.25 -18.84 -1.22
C LYS A 463 0.26 -20.20 -0.73
N GLY A 464 1.23 -20.22 0.19
CA GLY A 464 1.79 -21.43 0.78
C GLY A 464 2.69 -22.26 -0.16
N ARG A 465 3.06 -21.73 -1.32
CA ARG A 465 4.02 -22.37 -2.22
C ARG A 465 5.41 -22.45 -1.57
N PRO A 466 6.30 -23.36 -2.01
CA PRO A 466 7.70 -23.32 -1.60
C PRO A 466 8.34 -21.97 -1.93
N VAL A 467 9.31 -21.57 -1.12
CA VAL A 467 10.12 -20.37 -1.45
C VAL A 467 10.95 -20.69 -2.68
N ASP A 468 10.83 -19.85 -3.69
CA ASP A 468 11.56 -20.01 -4.94
C ASP A 468 12.89 -19.25 -4.85
N TYR A 469 13.92 -19.93 -4.37
CA TYR A 469 15.25 -19.36 -4.20
C TYR A 469 15.99 -19.11 -5.52
N GLU A 470 15.52 -19.59 -6.66
CA GLU A 470 16.11 -19.27 -7.96
C GLU A 470 15.99 -17.78 -8.29
N TYR A 471 14.94 -17.13 -7.76
CA TYR A 471 14.72 -15.69 -7.91
C TYR A 471 15.40 -14.85 -6.81
N VAL A 472 16.15 -15.47 -5.92
CA VAL A 472 16.77 -14.82 -4.76
C VAL A 472 18.28 -14.83 -4.95
N ARG A 473 18.74 -14.29 -6.07
CA ARG A 473 20.15 -14.16 -6.35
C ARG A 473 20.47 -12.79 -6.92
N ARG A 474 21.64 -12.31 -6.62
CA ARG A 474 22.29 -11.24 -7.34
C ARG A 474 23.01 -11.87 -8.52
N CYS A 475 22.83 -11.34 -9.72
CA CYS A 475 23.55 -11.79 -10.88
C CYS A 475 25.00 -11.31 -10.77
N GLU A 476 25.96 -12.23 -10.85
CA GLU A 476 27.37 -11.87 -10.99
C GLU A 476 27.60 -11.46 -12.44
N GLY A 477 28.14 -10.25 -12.64
CA GLY A 477 28.46 -9.68 -13.94
C GLY A 477 29.60 -10.40 -14.67
#